data_52f46e105ff4662c7bc56e87f1a65f78
#
_entry.id   52f46e105ff4662c7bc56e87f1a65f78
#
_cell.length_a   1.000
_cell.length_b   1.000
_cell.length_c   1.000
_cell.angle_alpha   90.00
_cell.angle_beta   90.00
_cell.angle_gamma   90.00
#
_symmetry.space_group_name_H-M   'P 1'
#
loop_
_entity.id
_entity.type
_entity.pdbx_description
1 polymer ?
#
loop_
_entity_poly.entity_id
_entity_poly.type
_entity_poly.pdbx_seq_one_letter_code
_entity_poly.pdbx_strand_id
1 'polypeptide(L)'
;MCIRDRLKSMEKLESLIKTYYDFPKKGIAFKDILGIIQDPEVFRELIFKMSSNHVIKNSEAIISIEARGFIFGSAISLQACKPMIVARKPGKLPGDLIQENYNLEYGKSSLSIQKGALEKFNSFAIVDDLLATGGTIKCVDNLIKKSGKEVSGCITVIELLDLKGRKELDFNVESIIKI
;
A
#
# COMPACT_ATOMS: atom_id res chain seq x y z
N MET A 1 -26.30 -2.08 -3.26
CA MET A 1 -25.86 -1.97 -1.85
C MET A 1 -26.36 -0.66 -1.28
N CYS A 2 -27.18 -0.68 -0.23
CA CYS A 2 -27.82 0.50 0.37
C CYS A 2 -26.78 1.35 1.12
N ILE A 3 -27.01 2.68 1.24
CA ILE A 3 -26.12 3.59 2.00
C ILE A 3 -25.95 3.12 3.46
N ARG A 4 -27.03 2.59 4.06
CA ARG A 4 -27.03 2.04 5.43
C ARG A 4 -26.11 0.81 5.58
N ASP A 5 -26.06 -0.06 4.56
CA ASP A 5 -25.17 -1.25 4.58
C ASP A 5 -23.72 -0.84 4.46
N ARG A 6 -23.43 0.21 3.68
CA ARG A 6 -22.07 0.77 3.48
C ARG A 6 -21.53 1.42 4.77
N LEU A 7 -22.37 2.12 5.53
CA LEU A 7 -21.97 2.71 6.83
C LEU A 7 -21.68 1.62 7.84
N LYS A 8 -22.51 0.59 7.97
CA LYS A 8 -22.28 -0.54 8.88
C LYS A 8 -21.00 -1.31 8.55
N SER A 9 -20.68 -1.49 7.29
CA SER A 9 -19.46 -2.16 6.83
C SER A 9 -18.21 -1.35 7.18
N MET A 10 -18.24 -0.02 7.08
CA MET A 10 -17.14 0.85 7.46
C MET A 10 -16.92 0.87 8.98
N GLU A 11 -17.97 0.99 9.78
CA GLU A 11 -17.90 0.92 11.25
C GLU A 11 -17.31 -0.42 11.71
N LYS A 12 -17.73 -1.53 11.09
CA LYS A 12 -17.18 -2.85 11.36
C LYS A 12 -15.69 -2.93 11.01
N LEU A 13 -15.27 -2.38 9.86
CA LEU A 13 -13.89 -2.34 9.42
C LEU A 13 -13.00 -1.58 10.43
N GLU A 14 -13.44 -0.41 10.89
CA GLU A 14 -12.72 0.39 11.88
C GLU A 14 -12.61 -0.32 13.23
N SER A 15 -13.65 -1.03 13.66
CA SER A 15 -13.66 -1.78 14.94
C SER A 15 -12.67 -2.94 14.99
N LEU A 16 -12.22 -3.43 13.83
CA LEU A 16 -11.22 -4.50 13.72
C LEU A 16 -9.77 -3.99 13.77
N ILE A 17 -9.57 -2.66 13.75
CA ILE A 17 -8.25 -2.05 13.88
C ILE A 17 -7.93 -1.87 15.36
N LYS A 18 -6.91 -2.58 15.83
CA LYS A 18 -6.44 -2.46 17.22
C LYS A 18 -5.26 -1.50 17.30
N THR A 19 -5.21 -0.72 18.38
CA THR A 19 -4.06 0.15 18.66
C THR A 19 -3.25 -0.43 19.80
N TYR A 20 -1.95 -0.65 19.54
CA TYR A 20 -0.99 -1.04 20.56
C TYR A 20 -0.04 0.13 20.79
N TYR A 21 -0.04 0.66 22.01
CA TYR A 21 0.84 1.75 22.40
C TYR A 21 2.23 1.21 22.75
N ASP A 22 3.26 2.03 22.50
CA ASP A 22 4.65 1.73 22.79
C ASP A 22 5.19 0.46 22.04
N PHE A 23 4.69 0.18 20.85
CA PHE A 23 5.13 -0.95 20.02
C PHE A 23 5.54 -0.46 18.61
N PRO A 24 6.66 -0.94 18.04
CA PRO A 24 7.72 -1.78 18.62
C PRO A 24 8.66 -1.00 19.55
N LYS A 25 8.47 0.32 19.69
CA LYS A 25 9.27 1.22 20.53
C LYS A 25 8.33 2.17 21.27
N LYS A 26 8.81 2.68 22.42
CA LYS A 26 8.11 3.69 23.23
C LYS A 26 7.76 4.92 22.40
N GLY A 27 6.52 5.39 22.52
CA GLY A 27 5.97 6.55 21.81
C GLY A 27 5.30 6.22 20.46
N ILE A 28 5.35 4.96 20.01
CA ILE A 28 4.66 4.55 18.76
C ILE A 28 3.30 3.95 19.09
N ALA A 29 2.25 4.50 18.47
CA ALA A 29 0.90 3.93 18.48
C ALA A 29 0.71 3.04 17.23
N PHE A 30 1.05 1.76 17.35
CA PHE A 30 0.98 0.80 16.26
C PHE A 30 -0.47 0.44 15.92
N LYS A 31 -0.85 0.56 14.67
CA LYS A 31 -2.16 0.14 14.17
C LYS A 31 -2.07 -1.27 13.61
N ASP A 32 -2.70 -2.19 14.32
CA ASP A 32 -2.82 -3.59 13.90
C ASP A 32 -4.09 -3.78 13.08
N ILE A 33 -3.92 -4.19 11.85
CA ILE A 33 -4.99 -4.44 10.89
C ILE A 33 -5.23 -5.93 10.63
N LEU A 34 -4.52 -6.81 11.34
CA LEU A 34 -4.63 -8.25 11.13
C LEU A 34 -6.03 -8.78 11.46
N GLY A 35 -6.77 -8.08 12.34
CA GLY A 35 -8.18 -8.38 12.60
C GLY A 35 -9.06 -8.34 11.34
N ILE A 36 -8.73 -7.47 10.38
CA ILE A 36 -9.47 -7.31 9.12
C ILE A 36 -9.38 -8.59 8.26
N ILE A 37 -8.18 -9.17 8.17
CA ILE A 37 -7.98 -10.40 7.36
C ILE A 37 -8.50 -11.66 8.04
N GLN A 38 -8.80 -11.60 9.34
CA GLN A 38 -9.43 -12.68 10.09
C GLN A 38 -10.95 -12.73 9.91
N ASP A 39 -11.57 -11.66 9.41
CA ASP A 39 -12.98 -11.62 9.05
C ASP A 39 -13.11 -11.68 7.51
N PRO A 40 -13.49 -12.83 6.93
CA PRO A 40 -13.49 -13.01 5.48
C PRO A 40 -14.51 -12.14 4.75
N GLU A 41 -15.60 -11.74 5.41
CA GLU A 41 -16.62 -10.86 4.81
C GLU A 41 -16.08 -9.43 4.73
N VAL A 42 -15.55 -8.90 5.83
CA VAL A 42 -14.94 -7.56 5.89
C VAL A 42 -13.76 -7.47 4.94
N PHE A 43 -12.89 -8.49 4.92
CA PHE A 43 -11.75 -8.53 4.02
C PHE A 43 -12.19 -8.51 2.56
N ARG A 44 -13.19 -9.33 2.18
CA ARG A 44 -13.73 -9.34 0.81
C ARG A 44 -14.29 -7.98 0.39
N GLU A 45 -15.06 -7.32 1.27
CA GLU A 45 -15.62 -6.00 0.99
C GLU A 45 -14.53 -4.93 0.84
N LEU A 46 -13.51 -4.97 1.71
CA LEU A 46 -12.35 -4.09 1.61
C LEU A 46 -11.63 -4.27 0.27
N ILE A 47 -11.32 -5.50 -0.11
CA ILE A 47 -10.64 -5.80 -1.38
C ILE A 47 -11.49 -5.36 -2.57
N PHE A 48 -12.79 -5.59 -2.55
CA PHE A 48 -13.69 -5.12 -3.61
C PHE A 48 -13.67 -3.59 -3.72
N LYS A 49 -13.69 -2.86 -2.59
CA LYS A 49 -13.63 -1.40 -2.57
C LYS A 49 -12.30 -0.88 -3.11
N MET A 50 -11.17 -1.47 -2.68
CA MET A 50 -9.85 -1.09 -3.14
C MET A 50 -9.65 -1.40 -4.63
N SER A 51 -10.02 -2.60 -5.09
CA SER A 51 -9.85 -3.02 -6.49
C SER A 51 -10.73 -2.23 -7.47
N SER A 52 -11.87 -1.74 -7.00
CA SER A 52 -12.80 -0.91 -7.79
C SER A 52 -12.40 0.56 -7.85
N ASN A 53 -11.38 0.99 -7.10
CA ASN A 53 -10.92 2.37 -7.06
C ASN A 53 -10.27 2.76 -8.40
N HIS A 54 -10.42 4.03 -8.77
CA HIS A 54 -9.86 4.56 -10.02
C HIS A 54 -8.32 4.46 -10.08
N VAL A 55 -7.62 4.52 -8.95
CA VAL A 55 -6.16 4.32 -8.89
C VAL A 55 -5.78 2.96 -9.47
N ILE A 56 -6.49 1.90 -9.06
CA ILE A 56 -6.26 0.56 -9.58
C ILE A 56 -6.72 0.45 -11.04
N LYS A 57 -7.92 0.98 -11.37
CA LYS A 57 -8.46 0.89 -12.73
C LYS A 57 -7.56 1.53 -13.77
N ASN A 58 -6.96 2.67 -13.45
CA ASN A 58 -6.16 3.47 -14.38
C ASN A 58 -4.68 3.01 -14.47
N SER A 59 -4.26 2.00 -13.73
CA SER A 59 -2.91 1.42 -13.81
C SER A 59 -2.88 0.22 -14.74
N GLU A 60 -1.72 -0.08 -15.31
CA GLU A 60 -1.48 -1.31 -16.06
C GLU A 60 -1.08 -2.47 -15.13
N ALA A 61 -0.37 -2.18 -14.05
CA ALA A 61 0.06 -3.15 -13.06
C ALA A 61 0.03 -2.56 -11.64
N ILE A 62 0.12 -3.42 -10.64
CA ILE A 62 0.15 -3.08 -9.22
C ILE A 62 1.56 -3.29 -8.69
N ILE A 63 2.11 -2.34 -7.93
CA ILE A 63 3.30 -2.56 -7.12
C ILE A 63 2.89 -2.63 -5.66
N SER A 64 3.17 -3.77 -5.02
CA SER A 64 2.86 -4.00 -3.61
C SER A 64 4.12 -4.01 -2.76
N ILE A 65 4.05 -3.41 -1.56
CA ILE A 65 5.21 -3.17 -0.69
C ILE A 65 5.31 -4.25 0.40
N GLU A 66 6.53 -4.74 0.64
CA GLU A 66 6.83 -5.70 1.72
C GLU A 66 6.59 -5.06 3.10
N ALA A 67 5.96 -5.74 4.04
CA ALA A 67 5.47 -7.09 3.97
C ALA A 67 3.93 -7.16 3.97
N ARG A 68 3.24 -6.31 4.75
CA ARG A 68 1.78 -6.35 4.92
C ARG A 68 1.04 -5.90 3.67
N GLY A 69 1.63 -5.00 2.88
CA GLY A 69 1.09 -4.60 1.58
C GLY A 69 0.83 -5.80 0.66
N PHE A 70 1.64 -6.86 0.74
CA PHE A 70 1.47 -8.06 -0.09
C PHE A 70 0.14 -8.76 0.13
N ILE A 71 -0.41 -8.72 1.33
CA ILE A 71 -1.70 -9.33 1.64
C ILE A 71 -2.80 -8.67 0.81
N PHE A 72 -2.82 -7.36 0.80
CA PHE A 72 -3.81 -6.57 0.06
C PHE A 72 -3.51 -6.55 -1.43
N GLY A 73 -2.24 -6.34 -1.81
CA GLY A 73 -1.82 -6.31 -3.21
C GLY A 73 -2.13 -7.59 -3.97
N SER A 74 -1.90 -8.77 -3.38
CA SER A 74 -2.22 -10.05 -4.00
C SER A 74 -3.73 -10.25 -4.17
N ALA A 75 -4.53 -9.90 -3.17
CA ALA A 75 -5.98 -10.01 -3.24
C ALA A 75 -6.57 -9.01 -4.26
N ILE A 76 -6.07 -7.78 -4.30
CA ILE A 76 -6.48 -6.76 -5.28
C ILE A 76 -6.08 -7.19 -6.70
N SER A 77 -4.86 -7.70 -6.89
CA SER A 77 -4.37 -8.22 -8.18
C SER A 77 -5.30 -9.28 -8.75
N LEU A 78 -5.66 -10.26 -7.92
CA LEU A 78 -6.60 -11.31 -8.28
C LEU A 78 -7.99 -10.75 -8.62
N GLN A 79 -8.54 -9.88 -7.75
CA GLN A 79 -9.87 -9.30 -7.92
C GLN A 79 -9.98 -8.37 -9.13
N ALA A 80 -8.93 -7.60 -9.42
CA ALA A 80 -8.87 -6.64 -10.53
C ALA A 80 -8.35 -7.27 -11.84
N CYS A 81 -7.91 -8.53 -11.82
CA CYS A 81 -7.22 -9.20 -12.93
C CYS A 81 -6.03 -8.38 -13.46
N LYS A 82 -5.21 -7.82 -12.55
CA LYS A 82 -4.02 -7.03 -12.89
C LYS A 82 -2.74 -7.69 -12.40
N PRO A 83 -1.64 -7.59 -13.18
CA PRO A 83 -0.32 -8.06 -12.73
C PRO A 83 0.10 -7.39 -11.44
N MET A 84 0.78 -8.15 -10.55
CA MET A 84 1.37 -7.63 -9.33
C MET A 84 2.89 -7.77 -9.37
N ILE A 85 3.57 -6.69 -9.04
CA ILE A 85 5.02 -6.60 -8.88
C ILE A 85 5.30 -6.34 -7.40
N VAL A 86 6.38 -6.89 -6.89
CA VAL A 86 6.73 -6.76 -5.48
C VAL A 86 7.90 -5.80 -5.30
N ALA A 87 7.74 -4.83 -4.37
CA ALA A 87 8.83 -4.02 -3.85
C ALA A 87 9.29 -4.61 -2.52
N ARG A 88 10.57 -5.00 -2.45
CA ARG A 88 11.13 -5.73 -1.31
C ARG A 88 12.40 -5.11 -0.77
N LYS A 89 12.70 -5.41 0.49
CA LYS A 89 13.98 -5.07 1.12
C LYS A 89 15.14 -5.76 0.41
N PRO A 90 16.36 -5.19 0.45
CA PRO A 90 17.54 -5.77 -0.20
C PRO A 90 17.78 -7.23 0.19
N GLY A 91 18.31 -8.00 -0.76
CA GLY A 91 18.61 -9.42 -0.56
C GLY A 91 17.40 -10.35 -0.58
N LYS A 92 16.20 -9.84 -0.92
CA LYS A 92 14.97 -10.63 -0.98
C LYS A 92 14.49 -10.94 -2.39
N LEU A 93 15.13 -10.38 -3.41
CA LEU A 93 14.80 -10.60 -4.81
C LEU A 93 16.05 -11.06 -5.57
N PRO A 94 15.92 -12.03 -6.49
CA PRO A 94 16.99 -12.44 -7.40
C PRO A 94 17.01 -11.60 -8.68
N GLY A 95 18.09 -11.72 -9.46
CA GLY A 95 18.23 -11.14 -10.81
C GLY A 95 18.63 -9.67 -10.79
N ASP A 96 18.42 -9.00 -11.93
CA ASP A 96 18.72 -7.57 -12.09
C ASP A 96 17.70 -6.71 -11.36
N LEU A 97 18.19 -5.88 -10.44
CA LEU A 97 17.37 -5.07 -9.55
C LEU A 97 17.60 -3.58 -9.78
N ILE A 98 16.56 -2.81 -9.58
CA ILE A 98 16.64 -1.38 -9.31
C ILE A 98 16.45 -1.21 -7.81
N GLN A 99 17.31 -0.40 -7.20
CA GLN A 99 17.28 -0.15 -5.75
C GLN A 99 17.24 1.34 -5.46
N GLU A 100 16.49 1.70 -4.41
CA GLU A 100 16.37 3.05 -3.89
C GLU A 100 16.47 3.05 -2.38
N ASN A 101 17.18 4.06 -1.84
CA ASN A 101 17.29 4.28 -0.41
C ASN A 101 16.26 5.33 0.04
N TYR A 102 15.73 5.17 1.24
CA TYR A 102 14.89 6.17 1.86
C TYR A 102 15.18 6.29 3.36
N ASN A 103 14.90 7.46 3.89
CA ASN A 103 15.07 7.73 5.32
C ASN A 103 13.80 7.31 6.07
N LEU A 104 13.97 6.59 7.14
CA LEU A 104 12.96 6.36 8.18
C LEU A 104 13.22 7.31 9.33
N GLU A 105 12.23 7.51 10.20
CA GLU A 105 12.42 8.26 11.46
C GLU A 105 13.60 7.74 12.30
N TYR A 106 13.95 6.46 12.15
CA TYR A 106 14.98 5.77 12.94
C TYR A 106 15.98 5.00 12.07
N GLY A 107 16.46 5.60 10.97
CA GLY A 107 17.52 5.00 10.14
C GLY A 107 17.27 5.08 8.64
N LYS A 108 18.16 4.46 7.88
CA LYS A 108 18.03 4.31 6.43
C LYS A 108 17.45 2.93 6.11
N SER A 109 16.56 2.87 5.16
CA SER A 109 16.05 1.63 4.58
C SER A 109 16.13 1.73 3.06
N SER A 110 15.97 0.60 2.38
CA SER A 110 15.93 0.58 0.93
C SER A 110 14.92 -0.44 0.44
N LEU A 111 14.44 -0.22 -0.77
CA LEU A 111 13.59 -1.15 -1.49
C LEU A 111 14.22 -1.46 -2.85
N SER A 112 13.91 -2.65 -3.34
CA SER A 112 14.34 -3.15 -4.63
C SER A 112 13.15 -3.70 -5.41
N ILE A 113 13.19 -3.53 -6.74
CA ILE A 113 12.23 -4.10 -7.69
C ILE A 113 13.05 -4.76 -8.81
N GLN A 114 12.56 -5.86 -9.36
CA GLN A 114 13.17 -6.51 -10.52
C GLN A 114 12.96 -5.66 -11.79
N LYS A 115 14.03 -5.32 -12.51
CA LYS A 115 13.97 -4.49 -13.72
C LYS A 115 13.02 -5.09 -14.76
N GLY A 116 13.17 -6.36 -15.07
CA GLY A 116 12.36 -7.04 -16.08
C GLY A 116 10.85 -7.09 -15.74
N ALA A 117 10.48 -6.92 -14.46
CA ALA A 117 9.09 -6.85 -14.08
C ALA A 117 8.46 -5.49 -14.44
N LEU A 118 9.25 -4.40 -14.44
CA LEU A 118 8.78 -3.05 -14.80
C LEU A 118 8.72 -2.83 -16.33
N GLU A 119 9.53 -3.55 -17.11
CA GLU A 119 9.66 -3.31 -18.57
C GLU A 119 8.35 -3.51 -19.32
N LYS A 120 7.48 -4.40 -18.84
CA LYS A 120 6.24 -4.78 -19.52
C LYS A 120 5.11 -3.77 -19.41
N PHE A 121 5.24 -2.77 -18.52
CA PHE A 121 4.16 -1.84 -18.17
C PHE A 121 4.69 -0.42 -18.11
N ASN A 122 3.81 0.58 -18.27
CA ASN A 122 4.16 2.00 -18.25
C ASN A 122 3.58 2.72 -17.02
N SER A 123 2.44 2.25 -16.49
CA SER A 123 1.76 2.89 -15.37
C SER A 123 1.46 1.90 -14.24
N PHE A 124 1.70 2.35 -13.00
CA PHE A 124 1.61 1.50 -11.82
C PHE A 124 0.77 2.13 -10.72
N ALA A 125 -0.09 1.32 -10.09
CA ALA A 125 -0.70 1.67 -8.82
C ALA A 125 0.15 1.11 -7.68
N ILE A 126 0.47 1.93 -6.69
CA ILE A 126 1.15 1.47 -5.47
C ILE A 126 0.09 1.02 -4.46
N VAL A 127 0.28 -0.17 -3.88
CA VAL A 127 -0.60 -0.73 -2.85
C VAL A 127 0.22 -1.01 -1.60
N ASP A 128 -0.26 -0.46 -0.48
CA ASP A 128 0.28 -0.77 0.84
C ASP A 128 -0.86 -0.86 1.87
N ASP A 129 -0.55 -1.32 3.07
CA ASP A 129 -1.52 -1.39 4.15
C ASP A 129 -1.71 -0.04 4.86
N LEU A 130 -0.64 0.74 4.99
CA LEU A 130 -0.63 1.97 5.80
C LEU A 130 0.16 3.09 5.13
N LEU A 131 -0.42 4.28 5.08
CA LEU A 131 0.30 5.52 4.82
C LEU A 131 0.61 6.23 6.15
N ALA A 132 1.89 6.23 6.53
CA ALA A 132 2.42 6.98 7.67
C ALA A 132 3.09 8.28 7.22
N THR A 133 4.41 8.34 7.23
CA THR A 133 5.18 9.51 6.77
C THR A 133 5.33 9.62 5.25
N GLY A 134 4.93 8.60 4.49
CA GLY A 134 5.03 8.58 3.03
C GLY A 134 6.38 8.12 2.47
N GLY A 135 7.42 8.01 3.29
CA GLY A 135 8.78 7.72 2.81
C GLY A 135 8.91 6.41 2.04
N THR A 136 8.24 5.35 2.48
CA THR A 136 8.25 4.04 1.81
C THR A 136 7.58 4.10 0.43
N ILE A 137 6.43 4.76 0.35
CA ILE A 137 5.68 4.94 -0.91
C ILE A 137 6.48 5.83 -1.86
N LYS A 138 7.09 6.92 -1.36
CA LYS A 138 7.96 7.81 -2.15
C LYS A 138 9.20 7.08 -2.68
N CYS A 139 9.76 6.16 -1.91
CA CYS A 139 10.86 5.31 -2.38
C CYS A 139 10.44 4.47 -3.60
N VAL A 140 9.25 3.87 -3.58
CA VAL A 140 8.73 3.11 -4.73
C VAL A 140 8.47 4.02 -5.93
N ASP A 141 7.91 5.22 -5.72
CA ASP A 141 7.73 6.24 -6.77
C ASP A 141 9.06 6.56 -7.46
N ASN A 142 10.12 6.82 -6.68
CA ASN A 142 11.44 7.09 -7.21
C ASN A 142 12.00 5.91 -8.04
N LEU A 143 11.77 4.66 -7.60
CA LEU A 143 12.16 3.46 -8.37
C LEU A 143 11.47 3.41 -9.73
N ILE A 144 10.16 3.70 -9.75
CA ILE A 144 9.36 3.70 -10.97
C ILE A 144 9.84 4.82 -11.91
N LYS A 145 10.02 6.03 -11.40
CA LYS A 145 10.51 7.20 -12.16
C LYS A 145 11.91 7.00 -12.73
N LYS A 146 12.83 6.37 -11.97
CA LYS A 146 14.17 5.99 -12.47
C LYS A 146 14.11 5.02 -13.65
N SER A 147 13.03 4.27 -13.78
CA SER A 147 12.81 3.36 -14.92
C SER A 147 12.11 4.02 -16.10
N GLY A 148 11.89 5.36 -16.05
CA GLY A 148 11.17 6.09 -17.09
C GLY A 148 9.67 5.77 -17.14
N LYS A 149 9.10 5.32 -16.01
CA LYS A 149 7.71 4.90 -15.87
C LYS A 149 6.96 5.84 -14.91
N GLU A 150 5.64 5.69 -14.80
CA GLU A 150 4.80 6.57 -14.00
C GLU A 150 3.99 5.85 -12.93
N VAL A 151 3.68 6.57 -11.85
CA VAL A 151 2.74 6.15 -10.80
C VAL A 151 1.38 6.76 -11.10
N SER A 152 0.36 5.93 -11.34
CA SER A 152 -1.04 6.36 -11.53
C SER A 152 -1.70 6.78 -10.22
N GLY A 153 -1.16 6.37 -9.10
CA GLY A 153 -1.62 6.69 -7.76
C GLY A 153 -1.24 5.62 -6.74
N CYS A 154 -1.60 5.87 -5.49
CA CYS A 154 -1.44 4.94 -4.37
C CYS A 154 -2.78 4.68 -3.70
N ILE A 155 -2.98 3.44 -3.24
CA ILE A 155 -4.12 3.09 -2.39
C ILE A 155 -3.65 2.32 -1.17
N THR A 156 -4.12 2.76 0.02
CA THR A 156 -3.82 2.14 1.31
C THR A 156 -5.09 1.82 2.08
N VAL A 157 -5.00 0.89 3.03
CA VAL A 157 -6.11 0.61 3.95
C VAL A 157 -6.27 1.76 4.94
N ILE A 158 -5.17 2.20 5.56
CA ILE A 158 -5.15 3.26 6.58
C ILE A 158 -4.22 4.39 6.18
N GLU A 159 -4.60 5.62 6.52
CA GLU A 159 -3.76 6.80 6.51
C GLU A 159 -3.72 7.44 7.90
N LEU A 160 -2.52 7.65 8.44
CA LEU A 160 -2.29 8.38 9.68
C LEU A 160 -2.16 9.87 9.38
N LEU A 161 -3.24 10.62 9.61
CA LEU A 161 -3.35 12.04 9.20
C LEU A 161 -2.31 12.92 9.89
N ASP A 162 -2.00 12.66 11.15
CA ASP A 162 -1.05 13.43 11.96
C ASP A 162 0.37 13.41 11.37
N LEU A 163 0.75 12.33 10.66
CA LEU A 163 2.05 12.17 10.04
C LEU A 163 2.19 12.85 8.67
N LYS A 164 1.08 13.34 8.12
CA LYS A 164 1.02 14.15 6.88
C LYS A 164 1.73 13.53 5.67
N GLY A 165 1.86 12.20 5.62
CA GLY A 165 2.63 11.49 4.59
C GLY A 165 2.16 11.74 3.16
N ARG A 166 0.88 12.09 2.97
CA ARG A 166 0.33 12.48 1.67
C ARG A 166 1.06 13.69 1.05
N LYS A 167 1.61 14.59 1.87
CA LYS A 167 2.32 15.79 1.38
C LYS A 167 3.66 15.48 0.69
N GLU A 168 4.21 14.31 0.95
CA GLU A 168 5.47 13.84 0.32
C GLU A 168 5.24 13.27 -1.10
N LEU A 169 3.97 13.12 -1.50
CA LEU A 169 3.58 12.42 -2.71
C LEU A 169 2.94 13.38 -3.71
N ASP A 170 3.40 13.35 -4.96
CA ASP A 170 2.97 14.23 -6.05
C ASP A 170 1.94 13.59 -7.00
N PHE A 171 1.35 12.49 -6.58
CA PHE A 171 0.30 11.76 -7.28
C PHE A 171 -0.93 11.53 -6.39
N ASN A 172 -2.01 11.02 -6.99
CA ASN A 172 -3.24 10.76 -6.26
C ASN A 172 -3.07 9.66 -5.20
N VAL A 173 -3.53 9.94 -4.00
CA VAL A 173 -3.49 8.99 -2.86
C VAL A 173 -4.90 8.76 -2.34
N GLU A 174 -5.30 7.51 -2.32
CA GLU A 174 -6.56 7.04 -1.78
C GLU A 174 -6.32 6.20 -0.52
N SER A 175 -7.13 6.43 0.49
CA SER A 175 -7.07 5.67 1.74
C SER A 175 -8.48 5.32 2.17
N ILE A 176 -8.70 4.06 2.53
CA ILE A 176 -10.04 3.58 2.89
C ILE A 176 -10.49 4.14 4.22
N ILE A 177 -9.55 4.21 5.18
CA ILE A 177 -9.74 4.76 6.52
C ILE A 177 -8.70 5.86 6.75
N LYS A 178 -9.12 6.95 7.37
CA LYS A 178 -8.26 8.07 7.77
C LYS A 178 -8.40 8.29 9.27
N ILE A 179 -7.31 8.22 10.01
CA ILE A 179 -7.25 8.36 11.47
C ILE A 179 -6.08 9.24 11.90
#